data_798776428d8125befe14fb7ec53007e6
#
_entry.id   798776428d8125befe14fb7ec53007e6
#
_cell.length_a   1.000
_cell.length_b   1.000
_cell.length_c   1.000
_cell.angle_alpha   90.00
_cell.angle_beta   90.00
_cell.angle_gamma   90.00
#
_symmetry.space_group_name_H-M   'P 1'
#
loop_
_entity.id
_entity.type
_entity.pdbx_description
1 polymer ?
#
loop_
_entity_poly.entity_id
_entity_poly.type
_entity_poly.pdbx_seq_one_letter_code
_entity_poly.pdbx_strand_id
1 'polypeptide(L)'
;MMTSTTVESVTLESIAARFSALGDPIRLRILGELVHGQRCVCELLEEIGIAANLLSYHLRVLREAGLVEASRRGRWVDYRLAVNALRALRAAIPSKG
;
A
#
# COMPACT_ATOMS: atom_id res chain seq x y z
N MET A 1 -12.85 25.51 -13.20
CA MET A 1 -12.58 25.12 -13.13
C MET A 1 -12.05 24.51 -12.89
N MET A 2 -11.70 24.31 -12.76
CA MET A 2 -11.16 23.74 -12.54
C MET A 2 -10.54 23.13 -12.38
N THR A 3 -10.18 23.00 -12.21
CA THR A 3 -9.48 22.52 -12.02
C THR A 3 -9.00 21.82 -11.75
N SER A 4 -8.84 21.66 -11.66
CA SER A 4 -8.22 21.02 -11.42
C SER A 4 -7.90 20.32 -11.17
N THR A 5 -7.56 20.13 -11.14
CA THR A 5 -7.01 19.49 -11.00
C THR A 5 -6.84 18.73 -10.64
N THR A 6 -6.68 18.72 -10.45
CA THR A 6 -6.20 18.09 -10.18
C THR A 6 -6.18 17.20 -9.84
N VAL A 7 -5.99 17.19 -9.89
CA VAL A 7 -5.71 16.49 -9.84
C VAL A 7 -5.64 15.64 -9.14
N GLU A 8 -5.51 15.78 -8.55
CA GLU A 8 -5.39 15.05 -7.88
C GLU A 8 -6.18 14.26 -7.78
N SER A 9 -6.57 14.38 -8.34
CA SER A 9 -7.21 13.42 -8.60
C SER A 9 -7.63 12.51 -7.61
N VAL A 10 -8.12 12.97 -6.58
CA VAL A 10 -8.61 12.09 -5.54
C VAL A 10 -10.11 11.98 -5.74
N THR A 11 -10.50 10.91 -6.40
CA THR A 11 -11.91 10.62 -6.63
C THR A 11 -12.40 9.63 -5.56
N LEU A 12 -13.71 9.54 -5.42
CA LEU A 12 -14.28 8.55 -4.53
C LEU A 12 -13.90 7.13 -4.97
N GLU A 13 -13.80 6.92 -6.28
CA GLU A 13 -13.40 5.62 -6.81
C GLU A 13 -11.97 5.27 -6.41
N SER A 14 -11.05 6.23 -6.46
CA SER A 14 -9.67 5.95 -6.09
C SER A 14 -9.53 5.73 -4.58
N ILE A 15 -10.31 6.46 -3.79
CA ILE A 15 -10.33 6.26 -2.34
C ILE A 15 -10.87 4.86 -2.03
N ALA A 16 -11.99 4.49 -2.67
CA ALA A 16 -12.59 3.18 -2.46
C ALA A 16 -11.63 2.06 -2.84
N ALA A 17 -10.88 2.23 -3.94
CA ALA A 17 -9.90 1.23 -4.35
C ALA A 17 -8.82 1.05 -3.31
N ARG A 18 -8.38 2.12 -2.65
CA ARG A 18 -7.39 2.03 -1.59
C ARG A 18 -7.93 1.31 -0.37
N PHE A 19 -9.17 1.62 0.02
CA PHE A 19 -9.80 0.90 1.14
C PHE A 19 -9.98 -0.57 0.79
N SER A 20 -10.33 -0.87 -0.45
CA SER A 20 -10.45 -2.25 -0.90
C SER A 20 -9.11 -2.98 -0.77
N ALA A 21 -8.02 -2.32 -1.14
CA ALA A 21 -6.69 -2.91 -1.01
C ALA A 21 -6.34 -3.19 0.45
N LEU A 22 -6.85 -2.40 1.38
CA LEU A 22 -6.66 -2.63 2.81
C LEU A 22 -7.55 -3.74 3.36
N GLY A 23 -8.62 -4.09 2.66
CA GLY A 23 -9.62 -4.99 3.19
C GLY A 23 -9.26 -6.46 3.08
N ASP A 24 -8.04 -6.81 3.45
CA ASP A 24 -7.55 -8.19 3.38
C ASP A 24 -6.56 -8.41 4.53
N PRO A 25 -6.70 -9.49 5.30
CA PRO A 25 -5.83 -9.70 6.47
C PRO A 25 -4.35 -9.84 6.11
N ILE A 26 -4.04 -10.47 4.98
CA ILE A 26 -2.65 -10.62 4.58
C ILE A 26 -2.06 -9.25 4.24
N ARG A 27 -2.80 -8.43 3.53
CA ARG A 27 -2.31 -7.11 3.15
C ARG A 27 -2.14 -6.20 4.37
N LEU A 28 -3.06 -6.28 5.33
CA LEU A 28 -2.88 -5.54 6.59
C LEU A 28 -1.63 -6.00 7.33
N ARG A 29 -1.37 -7.29 7.32
CA ARG A 29 -0.19 -7.84 7.96
C ARG A 29 1.09 -7.36 7.28
N ILE A 30 1.09 -7.31 5.96
CA ILE A 30 2.24 -6.79 5.21
C ILE A 30 2.51 -5.34 5.63
N LEU A 31 1.47 -4.51 5.66
CA LEU A 31 1.65 -3.12 6.07
C LEU A 31 2.18 -3.02 7.49
N GLY A 32 1.70 -3.87 8.37
CA GLY A 32 2.20 -3.91 9.74
C GLY A 32 3.69 -4.21 9.82
N GLU A 33 4.17 -5.12 8.96
CA GLU A 33 5.60 -5.42 8.90
C GLU A 33 6.41 -4.22 8.42
N LEU A 34 5.85 -3.44 7.50
CA LEU A 34 6.54 -2.30 6.92
C LEU A 34 6.55 -1.06 7.81
N VAL A 35 5.78 -1.07 8.89
CA VAL A 35 5.78 0.05 9.86
C VAL A 35 7.17 0.25 10.45
N HIS A 36 7.91 -0.84 10.63
CA HIS A 36 9.23 -0.77 11.25
C HIS A 36 10.34 -0.41 10.27
N GLY A 37 10.00 -0.20 9.01
CA GLY A 37 10.96 0.19 8.00
C GLY A 37 10.86 -0.67 6.77
N GLN A 38 11.72 -0.35 5.82
CA GLN A 38 11.80 -1.04 4.54
C GLN A 38 12.16 -2.52 4.72
N ARG A 39 11.53 -3.38 3.92
CA ARG A 39 11.79 -4.82 3.95
C ARG A 39 11.96 -5.33 2.53
N CYS A 40 12.88 -6.26 2.33
CA CYS A 40 12.95 -6.96 1.05
C CYS A 40 11.86 -8.03 0.98
N VAL A 41 11.54 -8.45 -0.25
CA VAL A 41 10.56 -9.50 -0.47
C VAL A 41 10.92 -10.78 0.29
N CYS A 42 12.21 -11.10 0.37
CA CYS A 42 12.65 -12.29 1.07
C CYS A 42 12.33 -12.24 2.57
N GLU A 43 12.47 -11.07 3.18
CA GLU A 43 12.09 -10.91 4.58
C GLU A 43 10.60 -11.03 4.78
N LEU A 44 9.82 -10.44 3.86
CA LEU A 44 8.37 -10.54 3.93
C LEU A 44 7.90 -11.97 3.75
N LEU A 45 8.51 -12.71 2.84
CA LEU A 45 8.18 -14.13 2.65
C LEU A 45 8.36 -14.91 3.95
N GLU A 46 9.47 -14.66 4.62
CA GLU A 46 9.79 -15.36 5.85
C GLU A 46 8.80 -15.00 6.96
N GLU A 47 8.50 -13.70 7.09
CA GLU A 47 7.64 -13.21 8.16
C GLU A 47 6.17 -13.58 7.96
N ILE A 48 5.69 -13.48 6.73
CA ILE A 48 4.28 -13.71 6.44
C ILE A 48 3.98 -15.21 6.31
N GLY A 49 4.91 -15.96 5.74
CA GLY A 49 4.78 -17.41 5.69
C GLY A 49 3.77 -17.92 4.68
N ILE A 50 3.63 -17.24 3.55
CA ILE A 50 2.73 -17.67 2.48
C ILE A 50 3.54 -17.97 1.22
N ALA A 51 2.89 -18.57 0.22
CA ALA A 51 3.55 -18.88 -1.04
C ALA A 51 4.02 -17.59 -1.73
N ALA A 52 5.15 -17.69 -2.42
CA ALA A 52 5.78 -16.53 -3.05
C ALA A 52 4.88 -15.85 -4.08
N ASN A 53 4.15 -16.64 -4.86
CA ASN A 53 3.26 -16.06 -5.86
C ASN A 53 2.08 -15.33 -5.22
N LEU A 54 1.63 -15.79 -4.07
CA LEU A 54 0.55 -15.13 -3.35
C LEU A 54 1.04 -13.82 -2.74
N LEU A 55 2.24 -13.83 -2.17
CA LEU A 55 2.84 -12.60 -1.65
C LEU A 55 3.00 -11.58 -2.77
N SER A 56 3.51 -12.02 -3.93
CA SER A 56 3.66 -11.13 -5.09
C SER A 56 2.34 -10.50 -5.50
N TYR A 57 1.26 -11.29 -5.47
CA TYR A 57 -0.07 -10.77 -5.80
C TYR A 57 -0.49 -9.66 -4.83
N HIS A 58 -0.35 -9.91 -3.54
CA HIS A 58 -0.74 -8.93 -2.52
C HIS A 58 0.12 -7.67 -2.58
N LEU A 59 1.41 -7.82 -2.80
CA LEU A 59 2.29 -6.67 -2.95
C LEU A 59 1.94 -5.84 -4.17
N ARG A 60 1.57 -6.51 -5.27
CA ARG A 60 1.14 -5.80 -6.47
C ARG A 60 -0.14 -5.01 -6.22
N VAL A 61 -1.11 -5.60 -5.53
CA VAL A 61 -2.35 -4.90 -5.20
C VAL A 61 -2.06 -3.66 -4.38
N LEU A 62 -1.22 -3.78 -3.37
CA LEU A 62 -0.86 -2.65 -2.51
C LEU A 62 -0.11 -1.57 -3.30
N ARG A 63 0.80 -1.98 -4.16
CA ARG A 63 1.58 -1.04 -4.96
C ARG A 63 0.71 -0.30 -5.97
N GLU A 64 -0.17 -1.02 -6.66
CA GLU A 64 -1.06 -0.40 -7.64
C GLU A 64 -2.04 0.55 -6.98
N ALA A 65 -2.41 0.29 -5.74
CA ALA A 65 -3.25 1.21 -4.97
C ALA A 65 -2.44 2.38 -4.39
N GLY A 66 -1.13 2.39 -4.56
CA GLY A 66 -0.28 3.47 -4.09
C GLY A 66 -0.02 3.46 -2.60
N LEU A 67 -0.23 2.33 -1.92
CA LEU A 67 -0.08 2.26 -0.47
C LEU A 67 1.32 1.82 -0.05
N VAL A 68 2.06 1.19 -0.95
CA VAL A 68 3.46 0.87 -0.74
C VAL A 68 4.25 1.30 -1.96
N GLU A 69 5.54 1.48 -1.76
CA GLU A 69 6.49 1.81 -2.82
C GLU A 69 7.53 0.72 -2.89
N ALA A 70 7.98 0.42 -4.11
CA ALA A 70 8.98 -0.60 -4.35
C ALA A 70 10.22 0.05 -4.93
N SER A 71 11.38 -0.43 -4.54
CA SER A 71 12.63 -0.01 -5.17
C SER A 71 13.51 -1.24 -5.36
N ARG A 72 14.26 -1.22 -6.47
CA ARG A 72 15.14 -2.32 -6.79
C ARG A 72 16.55 -1.99 -6.31
N ARG A 73 17.16 -2.97 -5.66
CA ARG A 73 18.52 -2.85 -5.17
C ARG A 73 19.26 -4.09 -5.68
N GLY A 74 19.91 -3.94 -6.83
CA GLY A 74 20.48 -5.08 -7.52
C GLY A 74 19.37 -6.04 -7.95
N ARG A 75 19.46 -7.27 -7.51
CA ARG A 75 18.39 -8.25 -7.78
C ARG A 75 17.34 -8.29 -6.68
N TRP A 76 17.51 -7.49 -5.64
CA TRP A 76 16.56 -7.44 -4.52
C TRP A 76 15.53 -6.37 -4.78
N VAL A 77 14.31 -6.62 -4.33
CA VAL A 77 13.24 -5.63 -4.38
C VAL A 77 12.84 -5.35 -2.94
N ASP A 78 12.91 -4.08 -2.58
CA ASP A 78 12.54 -3.62 -1.24
C ASP A 78 11.20 -2.90 -1.31
N TYR A 79 10.40 -3.07 -0.27
CA TYR A 79 9.10 -2.39 -0.16
C TYR A 79 9.09 -1.52 1.08
N ARG A 80 8.38 -0.40 1.01
CA ARG A 80 8.20 0.50 2.14
C ARG A 80 6.81 1.12 2.08
N LEU A 81 6.34 1.62 3.20
CA LEU A 81 5.04 2.28 3.26
C LEU A 81 5.07 3.58 2.47
N ALA A 82 3.98 3.84 1.75
CA ALA A 82 3.75 5.15 1.14
C ALA A 82 3.06 6.01 2.20
N VAL A 83 3.85 6.61 3.09
CA VAL A 83 3.35 7.24 4.31
C VAL A 83 2.34 8.34 4.02
N ASN A 84 2.59 9.16 3.00
CA ASN A 84 1.67 10.25 2.68
C ASN A 84 0.34 9.74 2.15
N ALA A 85 0.37 8.66 1.35
CA ALA A 85 -0.86 8.07 0.83
C ALA A 85 -1.69 7.46 1.96
N LEU A 86 -1.04 6.81 2.92
CA LEU A 86 -1.74 6.24 4.07
C LEU A 86 -2.33 7.33 4.95
N ARG A 87 -1.59 8.42 5.14
CA ARG A 87 -2.10 9.56 5.90
C ARG A 87 -3.33 10.15 5.23
N ALA A 88 -3.28 10.32 3.90
CA ALA A 88 -4.41 10.84 3.15
C ALA A 88 -5.62 9.91 3.24
N LEU A 89 -5.38 8.61 3.25
CA LEU A 89 -6.45 7.64 3.34
C LEU A 89 -7.12 7.70 4.70
N ARG A 90 -6.36 7.84 5.77
CA ARG A 90 -6.94 8.03 7.11
C ARG A 90 -7.80 9.28 7.16
N ALA A 91 -7.31 10.35 6.53
CA ALA A 91 -8.05 11.61 6.52
C ALA A 91 -9.31 11.56 5.66
N ALA A 92 -9.41 10.58 4.76
CA ALA A 92 -10.57 10.44 3.90
C ALA A 92 -11.78 9.84 4.62
N ILE A 93 -11.59 9.29 5.81
CA ILE A 93 -12.70 8.75 6.59
C ILE A 93 -13.43 9.92 7.22
N PRO A 94 -14.75 10.09 6.94
CA PRO A 94 -15.49 11.20 7.53
C PRO A 94 -15.48 11.15 9.04
N SER A 95 -15.37 12.29 9.64
CA SER A 95 -15.38 12.41 11.07
C SER A 95 -16.40 13.45 11.46
N LYS A 96 -17.20 13.10 12.46
CA LYS A 96 -18.25 13.97 12.89
C LYS A 96 -17.86 14.73 14.12
N GLY A 97 -17.03 15.26 14.34
CA GLY A 97 -16.72 15.92 15.55
C GLY A 97 -15.33 16.41 15.60
#